data_4195320b43639ab70f5007956ec6a648
#
_entry.id   4195320b43639ab70f5007956ec6a648
#
_cell.length_a   1.000
_cell.length_b   1.000
_cell.length_c   1.000
_cell.angle_alpha   90.00
_cell.angle_beta   90.00
_cell.angle_gamma   90.00
#
_symmetry.space_group_name_H-M   'P 1'
#
loop_
_entity.id
_entity.type
_entity.pdbx_description
1 polymer ?
#
loop_
_entity_poly.entity_id
_entity_poly.type
_entity_poly.pdbx_seq_one_letter_code
_entity_poly.pdbx_strand_id
1 'polypeptide(L)'
;IRNGRWFDGTGAPSAIRDIGIKDGHVAAVSADDLDETNCPNVIDASGKWVLPGLVDIHTHYDIEVLAAPALSESVRHGVTTVLLGSCSLSVVHVDGIDARDIFGRVEAIPRDHVIQAVDRHKTWTNAGQYVAALESLPLGPNVAAFLWHSDMRAAAMGLDRATRNDERPTPAEQAQMERWLTEALDAGFVGMSSQQL
;
A
#
# COMPACT_ATOMS: atom_id res chain seq x y z
N ILE A 1 -17.70 10.00 -18.78
CA ILE A 1 -18.66 10.02 -17.65
C ILE A 1 -19.54 11.25 -17.84
N ARG A 2 -20.86 11.11 -17.74
CA ARG A 2 -21.84 12.20 -17.96
C ARG A 2 -22.60 12.53 -16.71
N ASN A 3 -23.02 13.80 -16.60
CA ASN A 3 -23.99 14.29 -15.61
C ASN A 3 -23.59 14.03 -14.15
N GLY A 4 -22.32 13.76 -13.86
CA GLY A 4 -21.85 13.49 -12.51
C GLY A 4 -21.64 14.74 -11.68
N ARG A 5 -21.91 14.67 -10.37
CA ARG A 5 -21.48 15.74 -9.46
C ARG A 5 -19.97 15.60 -9.23
N TRP A 6 -19.22 16.39 -9.94
CA TRP A 6 -17.76 16.37 -9.94
C TRP A 6 -17.17 17.09 -8.73
N PHE A 7 -16.23 16.40 -8.08
CA PHE A 7 -15.35 16.92 -7.03
C PHE A 7 -13.91 16.75 -7.54
N ASP A 8 -13.18 17.84 -7.67
CA ASP A 8 -11.83 17.83 -8.26
C ASP A 8 -10.70 17.49 -7.25
N GLY A 9 -11.03 17.33 -5.97
CA GLY A 9 -10.06 17.07 -4.91
C GLY A 9 -9.31 18.30 -4.39
N THR A 10 -9.57 19.49 -4.93
CA THR A 10 -8.88 20.73 -4.51
C THR A 10 -9.59 21.47 -3.36
N GLY A 11 -10.80 21.03 -3.01
CA GLY A 11 -11.69 21.74 -2.08
C GLY A 11 -12.58 22.78 -2.76
N ALA A 12 -12.53 22.93 -4.07
CA ALA A 12 -13.43 23.78 -4.81
C ALA A 12 -14.88 23.27 -4.76
N PRO A 13 -15.90 24.14 -4.89
CA PRO A 13 -17.30 23.71 -4.91
C PRO A 13 -17.57 22.71 -6.04
N SER A 14 -18.26 21.62 -5.70
CA SER A 14 -18.67 20.63 -6.70
C SER A 14 -19.71 21.18 -7.67
N ALA A 15 -19.71 20.68 -8.90
CA ALA A 15 -20.69 21.02 -9.92
C ALA A 15 -21.03 19.81 -10.78
N ILE A 16 -22.17 19.86 -11.49
CA ILE A 16 -22.48 18.85 -12.50
C ILE A 16 -21.53 19.05 -13.68
N ARG A 17 -20.87 17.96 -14.10
CA ARG A 17 -19.87 17.97 -15.18
C ARG A 17 -19.95 16.70 -16.01
N ASP A 18 -19.57 16.82 -17.24
CA ASP A 18 -19.12 15.73 -18.09
C ASP A 18 -17.59 15.61 -17.99
N ILE A 19 -17.09 14.38 -17.87
CA ILE A 19 -15.67 14.10 -17.70
C ILE A 19 -15.22 13.14 -18.80
N GLY A 20 -14.29 13.59 -19.64
CA GLY A 20 -13.61 12.77 -20.64
C GLY A 20 -12.34 12.15 -20.02
N ILE A 21 -12.21 10.83 -20.15
CA ILE A 21 -11.03 10.10 -19.71
C ILE A 21 -10.35 9.47 -20.93
N LYS A 22 -9.06 9.71 -21.08
CA LYS A 22 -8.23 9.14 -22.14
C LYS A 22 -6.88 8.73 -21.60
N ASP A 23 -6.45 7.52 -21.93
CA ASP A 23 -5.15 6.95 -21.53
C ASP A 23 -4.92 7.02 -20.01
N GLY A 24 -5.97 6.74 -19.22
CA GLY A 24 -5.90 6.76 -17.76
C GLY A 24 -5.93 8.14 -17.11
N HIS A 25 -6.09 9.22 -17.90
CA HIS A 25 -6.08 10.59 -17.40
C HIS A 25 -7.39 11.31 -17.67
N VAL A 26 -7.75 12.27 -16.80
CA VAL A 26 -8.82 13.21 -17.06
C VAL A 26 -8.35 14.17 -18.18
N ALA A 27 -8.91 13.98 -19.37
CA ALA A 27 -8.54 14.75 -20.57
C ALA A 27 -9.43 15.97 -20.76
N ALA A 28 -10.68 15.95 -20.27
CA ALA A 28 -11.62 17.07 -20.37
C ALA A 28 -12.58 17.06 -19.16
N VAL A 29 -12.96 18.27 -18.73
CA VAL A 29 -14.06 18.50 -17.79
C VAL A 29 -14.92 19.64 -18.35
N SER A 30 -16.19 19.39 -18.59
CA SER A 30 -17.10 20.37 -19.24
C SER A 30 -18.39 20.56 -18.43
N ALA A 31 -18.94 21.76 -18.53
CA ALA A 31 -20.31 22.05 -18.07
C ALA A 31 -21.36 21.68 -19.14
N ASP A 32 -20.93 21.61 -20.38
CA ASP A 32 -21.74 21.22 -21.53
C ASP A 32 -21.44 19.75 -21.90
N ASP A 33 -22.33 19.15 -22.67
CA ASP A 33 -22.18 17.76 -23.12
C ASP A 33 -20.88 17.59 -23.93
N LEU A 34 -20.12 16.56 -23.61
CA LEU A 34 -18.95 16.17 -24.41
C LEU A 34 -19.38 15.30 -25.59
N ASP A 35 -18.65 15.42 -26.71
CA ASP A 35 -18.85 14.56 -27.88
C ASP A 35 -18.52 13.09 -27.56
N GLU A 36 -19.50 12.24 -27.75
CA GLU A 36 -19.41 10.80 -27.48
C GLU A 36 -19.08 9.94 -28.71
N THR A 37 -19.00 10.56 -29.90
CA THR A 37 -18.92 9.83 -31.17
C THR A 37 -17.84 8.79 -31.25
N ASN A 38 -16.73 9.00 -30.53
CA ASN A 38 -15.58 8.08 -30.49
C ASN A 38 -15.33 7.51 -29.08
N CYS A 39 -16.33 7.55 -28.19
CA CYS A 39 -16.19 7.03 -26.83
C CYS A 39 -16.63 5.56 -26.78
N PRO A 40 -15.71 4.59 -26.49
CA PRO A 40 -16.06 3.19 -26.41
C PRO A 40 -16.95 2.87 -25.21
N ASN A 41 -16.86 3.68 -24.16
CA ASN A 41 -17.64 3.52 -22.94
C ASN A 41 -18.19 4.86 -22.48
N VAL A 42 -19.50 4.92 -22.24
CA VAL A 42 -20.19 6.08 -21.68
C VAL A 42 -20.88 5.64 -20.38
N ILE A 43 -20.61 6.37 -19.30
CA ILE A 43 -21.20 6.10 -17.98
C ILE A 43 -22.10 7.29 -17.63
N ASP A 44 -23.39 7.07 -17.46
CA ASP A 44 -24.29 8.07 -16.88
C ASP A 44 -24.17 8.07 -15.36
N ALA A 45 -23.66 9.16 -14.82
CA ALA A 45 -23.48 9.40 -13.40
C ALA A 45 -24.53 10.36 -12.82
N SER A 46 -25.71 10.48 -13.48
CA SER A 46 -26.82 11.30 -12.96
C SER A 46 -27.16 10.92 -11.52
N GLY A 47 -27.17 11.92 -10.63
CA GLY A 47 -27.42 11.72 -9.19
C GLY A 47 -26.26 11.08 -8.41
N LYS A 48 -25.13 10.82 -9.05
CA LYS A 48 -23.94 10.24 -8.40
C LYS A 48 -22.83 11.28 -8.24
N TRP A 49 -21.95 10.99 -7.29
CA TRP A 49 -20.71 11.74 -7.11
C TRP A 49 -19.60 11.11 -7.97
N VAL A 50 -18.82 11.97 -8.59
CA VAL A 50 -17.57 11.60 -9.26
C VAL A 50 -16.46 12.35 -8.54
N LEU A 51 -15.55 11.62 -7.93
CA LEU A 51 -14.50 12.14 -7.05
C LEU A 51 -13.20 11.36 -7.27
N PRO A 52 -12.05 11.91 -6.87
CA PRO A 52 -10.82 11.13 -6.79
C PRO A 52 -11.01 9.88 -5.95
N GLY A 53 -10.31 8.80 -6.30
CA GLY A 53 -10.33 7.58 -5.52
C GLY A 53 -9.85 7.81 -4.09
N LEU A 54 -10.38 7.04 -3.16
CA LEU A 54 -9.98 7.14 -1.76
C LEU A 54 -8.56 6.60 -1.57
N VAL A 55 -7.81 7.21 -0.66
CA VAL A 55 -6.49 6.76 -0.24
C VAL A 55 -6.62 6.20 1.18
N ASP A 56 -6.34 4.91 1.34
CA ASP A 56 -6.24 4.31 2.66
C ASP A 56 -4.79 4.40 3.14
N ILE A 57 -4.55 5.32 4.07
CA ILE A 57 -3.20 5.65 4.56
C ILE A 57 -2.73 4.73 5.69
N HIS A 58 -3.55 3.78 6.13
CA HIS A 58 -3.22 2.90 7.24
C HIS A 58 -3.80 1.51 7.02
N THR A 59 -3.01 0.63 6.42
CA THR A 59 -3.41 -0.75 6.16
C THR A 59 -2.40 -1.74 6.73
N HIS A 60 -2.85 -2.99 6.91
CA HIS A 60 -2.02 -4.13 7.31
C HIS A 60 -2.03 -5.22 6.22
N TYR A 61 -2.00 -4.79 4.97
CA TYR A 61 -2.15 -5.69 3.80
C TYR A 61 -0.86 -6.34 3.34
N ASP A 62 0.24 -6.22 4.07
CA ASP A 62 1.56 -6.74 3.67
C ASP A 62 1.57 -8.24 3.38
N ILE A 63 0.73 -9.01 4.07
CA ILE A 63 0.52 -10.44 3.78
C ILE A 63 -0.60 -10.64 2.75
N GLU A 64 -1.69 -9.88 2.86
CA GLU A 64 -2.84 -10.03 1.96
C GLU A 64 -2.47 -9.72 0.52
N VAL A 65 -1.67 -8.67 0.28
CA VAL A 65 -1.25 -8.28 -1.08
C VAL A 65 -0.48 -9.38 -1.79
N LEU A 66 0.23 -10.24 -1.05
CA LEU A 66 0.95 -11.38 -1.62
C LEU A 66 -0.01 -12.50 -2.06
N ALA A 67 -1.04 -12.75 -1.27
CA ALA A 67 -2.00 -13.84 -1.50
C ALA A 67 -3.18 -13.42 -2.39
N ALA A 68 -3.63 -12.17 -2.29
CA ALA A 68 -4.78 -11.61 -2.98
C ALA A 68 -4.50 -10.18 -3.47
N PRO A 69 -3.59 -9.99 -4.44
CA PRO A 69 -3.07 -8.67 -4.83
C PRO A 69 -4.13 -7.72 -5.40
N ALA A 70 -5.28 -8.23 -5.82
CA ALA A 70 -6.39 -7.39 -6.26
C ALA A 70 -6.98 -6.53 -5.12
N LEU A 71 -6.76 -6.88 -3.84
CA LEU A 71 -7.29 -6.17 -2.66
C LEU A 71 -8.77 -5.76 -2.88
N SER A 72 -9.56 -6.74 -3.31
CA SER A 72 -10.90 -6.53 -3.90
C SER A 72 -11.86 -5.79 -2.98
N GLU A 73 -11.76 -5.97 -1.67
CA GLU A 73 -12.63 -5.28 -0.72
C GLU A 73 -12.35 -3.79 -0.69
N SER A 74 -11.08 -3.38 -0.65
CA SER A 74 -10.69 -1.97 -0.73
C SER A 74 -11.16 -1.33 -2.03
N VAL A 75 -10.88 -1.99 -3.17
CA VAL A 75 -11.29 -1.49 -4.50
C VAL A 75 -12.82 -1.36 -4.59
N ARG A 76 -13.57 -2.33 -4.09
CA ARG A 76 -15.04 -2.33 -4.08
C ARG A 76 -15.62 -1.15 -3.30
N HIS A 77 -14.90 -0.64 -2.31
CA HIS A 77 -15.29 0.53 -1.52
C HIS A 77 -14.73 1.86 -2.06
N GLY A 78 -14.11 1.85 -3.24
CA GLY A 78 -13.61 3.06 -3.90
C GLY A 78 -12.20 3.48 -3.46
N VAL A 79 -11.49 2.63 -2.73
CA VAL A 79 -10.08 2.83 -2.41
C VAL A 79 -9.26 2.52 -3.66
N THR A 80 -8.48 3.48 -4.12
CA THR A 80 -7.63 3.35 -5.32
C THR A 80 -6.14 3.41 -5.01
N THR A 81 -5.79 3.70 -3.76
CA THR A 81 -4.40 3.70 -3.26
C THR A 81 -4.39 3.23 -1.82
N VAL A 82 -3.47 2.32 -1.49
CA VAL A 82 -3.25 1.82 -0.13
C VAL A 82 -1.81 2.03 0.29
N LEU A 83 -1.59 2.26 1.59
CA LEU A 83 -0.25 2.33 2.17
C LEU A 83 -0.01 1.09 3.02
N LEU A 84 1.01 0.31 2.65
CA LEU A 84 1.52 -0.83 3.39
C LEU A 84 2.52 -0.40 4.47
N GLY A 85 2.87 -1.32 5.35
CA GLY A 85 3.90 -1.07 6.35
C GLY A 85 3.43 -0.17 7.49
N SER A 86 2.16 -0.23 7.90
CA SER A 86 1.64 0.47 9.07
C SER A 86 1.74 -0.39 10.33
N CYS A 87 1.74 0.22 11.50
CA CYS A 87 1.63 -0.45 12.82
C CYS A 87 2.52 -1.67 13.08
N SER A 88 3.78 -1.69 12.74
CA SER A 88 4.73 -2.82 12.92
C SER A 88 4.61 -3.99 11.93
N LEU A 89 3.91 -3.83 10.83
CA LEU A 89 3.63 -4.93 9.93
C LEU A 89 4.29 -4.73 8.56
N SER A 90 5.46 -5.33 8.36
CA SER A 90 6.12 -5.43 7.06
C SER A 90 6.86 -6.75 6.94
N VAL A 91 7.20 -7.14 5.74
CA VAL A 91 7.90 -8.40 5.43
C VAL A 91 9.10 -8.16 4.49
N VAL A 92 9.70 -6.99 4.58
CA VAL A 92 10.84 -6.63 3.70
C VAL A 92 12.07 -7.45 4.10
N HIS A 93 12.43 -7.44 5.38
CA HIS A 93 13.65 -8.09 5.88
C HIS A 93 13.39 -9.37 6.67
N VAL A 94 12.34 -9.43 7.50
CA VAL A 94 12.01 -10.61 8.31
C VAL A 94 11.65 -11.83 7.47
N ASP A 95 11.91 -13.02 8.00
CA ASP A 95 11.49 -14.30 7.41
C ASP A 95 10.02 -14.65 7.78
N GLY A 96 9.54 -15.79 7.29
CA GLY A 96 8.18 -16.26 7.54
C GLY A 96 7.88 -16.56 9.00
N ILE A 97 8.87 -16.96 9.78
CA ILE A 97 8.72 -17.31 11.21
C ILE A 97 8.54 -16.03 12.03
N ASP A 98 9.40 -15.05 11.82
CA ASP A 98 9.32 -13.75 12.49
C ASP A 98 8.07 -12.98 12.06
N ALA A 99 7.75 -12.98 10.74
CA ALA A 99 6.53 -12.39 10.22
C ALA A 99 5.28 -13.00 10.88
N ARG A 100 5.20 -14.34 11.01
CA ARG A 100 4.10 -15.03 11.69
C ARG A 100 3.86 -14.50 13.11
N ASP A 101 4.94 -14.31 13.86
CA ASP A 101 4.83 -13.90 15.26
C ASP A 101 4.53 -12.39 15.39
N ILE A 102 5.01 -11.57 14.45
CA ILE A 102 4.67 -10.15 14.35
C ILE A 102 3.20 -9.98 13.96
N PHE A 103 2.78 -10.53 12.83
CA PHE A 103 1.39 -10.41 12.34
C PHE A 103 0.39 -11.08 13.27
N GLY A 104 0.71 -12.25 13.81
CA GLY A 104 -0.20 -12.97 14.71
C GLY A 104 -0.47 -12.28 16.06
N ARG A 105 0.23 -11.19 16.38
CA ARG A 105 -0.07 -10.35 17.57
C ARG A 105 -1.06 -9.23 17.27
N VAL A 106 -1.09 -8.76 16.05
CA VAL A 106 -1.86 -7.57 15.63
C VAL A 106 -3.12 -7.99 14.88
N GLU A 107 -2.97 -8.96 13.97
CA GLU A 107 -4.05 -9.41 13.10
C GLU A 107 -4.57 -10.79 13.49
N ALA A 108 -5.88 -11.00 13.29
CA ALA A 108 -6.52 -12.31 13.49
C ALA A 108 -6.25 -13.28 12.33
N ILE A 109 -5.05 -13.23 11.73
CA ILE A 109 -4.65 -14.12 10.65
C ILE A 109 -4.04 -15.38 11.27
N PRO A 110 -4.48 -16.59 10.87
CA PRO A 110 -3.87 -17.82 11.33
C PRO A 110 -2.37 -17.84 11.00
N ARG A 111 -1.55 -18.13 11.99
CA ARG A 111 -0.07 -18.06 11.90
C ARG A 111 0.50 -18.87 10.74
N ASP A 112 -0.04 -20.06 10.50
CA ASP A 112 0.41 -20.93 9.40
C ASP A 112 0.13 -20.32 8.02
N HIS A 113 -0.91 -19.52 7.87
CA HIS A 113 -1.21 -18.81 6.62
C HIS A 113 -0.18 -17.71 6.36
N VAL A 114 0.30 -17.01 7.41
CA VAL A 114 1.36 -16.01 7.27
C VAL A 114 2.65 -16.67 6.78
N ILE A 115 3.07 -17.78 7.43
CA ILE A 115 4.26 -18.53 7.00
C ILE A 115 4.13 -18.96 5.55
N GLN A 116 3.01 -19.61 5.20
CA GLN A 116 2.78 -20.10 3.84
C GLN A 116 2.80 -18.99 2.79
N ALA A 117 2.22 -17.83 3.10
CA ALA A 117 2.23 -16.68 2.20
C ALA A 117 3.64 -16.14 2.00
N VAL A 118 4.41 -15.95 3.08
CA VAL A 118 5.79 -15.47 2.98
C VAL A 118 6.67 -16.49 2.27
N ASP A 119 6.68 -17.75 2.69
CA ASP A 119 7.53 -18.80 2.09
C ASP A 119 7.23 -19.01 0.61
N ARG A 120 5.97 -18.84 0.20
CA ARG A 120 5.55 -19.01 -1.19
C ARG A 120 5.90 -17.84 -2.09
N HIS A 121 5.85 -16.63 -1.57
CA HIS A 121 5.91 -15.41 -2.37
C HIS A 121 7.17 -14.57 -2.16
N LYS A 122 7.83 -14.69 -1.00
CA LYS A 122 9.04 -13.90 -0.72
C LYS A 122 10.23 -14.41 -1.53
N THR A 123 10.58 -13.66 -2.55
CA THR A 123 11.75 -13.90 -3.41
C THR A 123 12.80 -12.81 -3.26
N TRP A 124 12.55 -11.82 -2.42
CA TRP A 124 13.39 -10.64 -2.20
C TRP A 124 14.19 -10.74 -0.90
N THR A 125 15.31 -10.03 -0.89
CA THR A 125 16.21 -9.89 0.26
C THR A 125 16.50 -8.44 0.63
N ASN A 126 15.98 -7.48 -0.15
CA ASN A 126 16.12 -6.06 0.05
C ASN A 126 14.91 -5.29 -0.46
N ALA A 127 14.84 -4.00 -0.13
CA ALA A 127 13.70 -3.14 -0.46
C ALA A 127 13.46 -2.98 -1.97
N GLY A 128 14.52 -2.86 -2.76
CA GLY A 128 14.40 -2.74 -4.22
C GLY A 128 13.78 -3.99 -4.87
N GLN A 129 14.19 -5.17 -4.42
CA GLN A 129 13.61 -6.43 -4.89
C GLN A 129 12.15 -6.59 -4.41
N TYR A 130 11.82 -6.10 -3.20
CA TYR A 130 10.43 -6.09 -2.70
C TYR A 130 9.54 -5.23 -3.59
N VAL A 131 9.97 -4.02 -3.93
CA VAL A 131 9.24 -3.13 -4.87
C VAL A 131 9.03 -3.83 -6.21
N ALA A 132 10.08 -4.40 -6.80
CA ALA A 132 9.98 -5.13 -8.07
C ALA A 132 9.03 -6.34 -7.98
N ALA A 133 9.02 -7.05 -6.85
CA ALA A 133 8.07 -8.14 -6.63
C ALA A 133 6.63 -7.63 -6.58
N LEU A 134 6.34 -6.54 -5.86
CA LEU A 134 5.01 -5.93 -5.84
C LEU A 134 4.56 -5.44 -7.22
N GLU A 135 5.45 -4.78 -7.97
CA GLU A 135 5.16 -4.29 -9.33
C GLU A 135 4.81 -5.42 -10.30
N SER A 136 5.30 -6.64 -10.05
CA SER A 136 4.97 -7.81 -10.86
C SER A 136 3.58 -8.40 -10.57
N LEU A 137 2.93 -8.01 -9.49
CA LEU A 137 1.62 -8.53 -9.08
C LEU A 137 0.48 -7.81 -9.82
N PRO A 138 -0.65 -8.49 -10.08
CA PRO A 138 -1.84 -7.87 -10.65
C PRO A 138 -2.59 -7.07 -9.57
N LEU A 139 -1.98 -5.95 -9.15
CA LEU A 139 -2.53 -5.09 -8.10
C LEU A 139 -3.85 -4.46 -8.52
N GLY A 140 -4.82 -4.43 -7.62
CA GLY A 140 -6.08 -3.71 -7.82
C GLY A 140 -5.91 -2.20 -7.61
N PRO A 141 -5.55 -1.74 -6.40
CA PRO A 141 -5.21 -0.35 -6.12
C PRO A 141 -3.73 -0.06 -6.41
N ASN A 142 -3.37 1.21 -6.49
CA ASN A 142 -1.99 1.62 -6.35
C ASN A 142 -1.48 1.29 -4.93
N VAL A 143 -0.20 0.97 -4.82
CA VAL A 143 0.44 0.64 -3.54
C VAL A 143 1.59 1.58 -3.28
N ALA A 144 1.65 2.15 -2.08
CA ALA A 144 2.82 2.78 -1.51
C ALA A 144 3.21 2.05 -0.22
N ALA A 145 4.44 2.16 0.23
CA ALA A 145 4.90 1.44 1.41
C ALA A 145 5.77 2.29 2.34
N PHE A 146 5.62 2.06 3.64
CA PHE A 146 6.59 2.45 4.65
C PHE A 146 7.51 1.29 4.96
N LEU A 147 8.80 1.56 5.17
CA LEU A 147 9.68 0.60 5.81
C LEU A 147 9.44 0.64 7.33
N TRP A 148 9.43 -0.53 7.91
CA TRP A 148 9.05 -0.67 9.30
C TRP A 148 10.22 -0.78 10.24
N HIS A 149 10.14 -0.03 11.34
CA HIS A 149 11.14 -0.07 12.40
C HIS A 149 11.27 -1.46 13.03
N SER A 150 10.15 -2.15 13.32
CA SER A 150 10.20 -3.49 13.91
C SER A 150 10.72 -4.57 12.95
N ASP A 151 10.43 -4.47 11.63
CA ASP A 151 11.00 -5.35 10.61
C ASP A 151 12.53 -5.24 10.61
N MET A 152 13.05 -4.01 10.55
CA MET A 152 14.49 -3.77 10.62
C MET A 152 15.11 -4.25 11.93
N ARG A 153 14.46 -3.99 13.07
CA ARG A 153 14.96 -4.43 14.38
C ARG A 153 14.99 -5.95 14.51
N ALA A 154 13.90 -6.61 14.11
CA ALA A 154 13.83 -8.07 14.17
C ALA A 154 14.89 -8.71 13.27
N ALA A 155 15.08 -8.18 12.06
CA ALA A 155 16.10 -8.69 11.14
C ALA A 155 17.54 -8.39 11.60
N ALA A 156 17.81 -7.24 12.22
CA ALA A 156 19.15 -6.86 12.66
C ALA A 156 19.56 -7.48 14.00
N MET A 157 18.63 -7.58 14.95
CA MET A 157 18.89 -7.97 16.34
C MET A 157 18.40 -9.38 16.68
N GLY A 158 17.56 -9.98 15.83
CA GLY A 158 16.71 -11.14 16.15
C GLY A 158 15.46 -10.75 16.93
N LEU A 159 14.33 -11.40 16.66
CA LEU A 159 13.02 -11.04 17.20
C LEU A 159 12.99 -11.01 18.74
N ASP A 160 13.65 -11.96 19.40
CA ASP A 160 13.71 -12.05 20.88
C ASP A 160 14.29 -10.77 21.50
N ARG A 161 15.46 -10.30 21.02
CA ARG A 161 16.06 -9.05 21.49
C ARG A 161 15.27 -7.82 21.05
N ALA A 162 14.76 -7.82 19.82
CA ALA A 162 14.02 -6.69 19.26
C ALA A 162 12.74 -6.37 20.03
N THR A 163 12.14 -7.35 20.71
CA THR A 163 10.89 -7.20 21.48
C THR A 163 11.09 -6.83 22.95
N ARG A 164 12.33 -6.76 23.44
CA ARG A 164 12.63 -6.38 24.83
C ARG A 164 12.78 -4.88 24.96
N ASN A 165 12.17 -4.30 25.97
CA ASN A 165 12.19 -2.84 26.20
C ASN A 165 13.55 -2.33 26.71
N ASP A 166 14.35 -3.19 27.33
CA ASP A 166 15.68 -2.89 27.91
C ASP A 166 16.82 -3.13 26.92
N GLU A 167 16.57 -3.77 25.79
CA GLU A 167 17.57 -4.05 24.76
C GLU A 167 17.70 -2.90 23.75
N ARG A 168 18.94 -2.57 23.44
CA ARG A 168 19.29 -1.57 22.43
C ARG A 168 20.08 -2.23 21.30
N PRO A 169 19.98 -1.74 20.06
CA PRO A 169 20.86 -2.19 19.01
C PRO A 169 22.31 -1.82 19.31
N THR A 170 23.23 -2.67 18.93
CA THR A 170 24.65 -2.32 18.88
C THR A 170 24.89 -1.25 17.80
N PRO A 171 26.02 -0.53 17.81
CA PRO A 171 26.36 0.42 16.75
C PRO A 171 26.36 -0.21 15.34
N ALA A 172 26.74 -1.47 15.21
CA ALA A 172 26.73 -2.18 13.92
C ALA A 172 25.31 -2.48 13.44
N GLU A 173 24.43 -2.95 14.33
CA GLU A 173 23.01 -3.19 14.05
C GLU A 173 22.30 -1.88 13.70
N GLN A 174 22.56 -0.81 14.44
CA GLN A 174 22.02 0.52 14.16
C GLN A 174 22.44 1.00 12.76
N ALA A 175 23.72 0.93 12.45
CA ALA A 175 24.23 1.31 11.13
C ALA A 175 23.62 0.44 10.00
N GLN A 176 23.31 -0.84 10.28
CA GLN A 176 22.65 -1.69 9.30
C GLN A 176 21.21 -1.24 9.05
N MET A 177 20.45 -0.91 10.09
CA MET A 177 19.08 -0.40 9.95
C MET A 177 19.04 0.94 9.18
N GLU A 178 20.01 1.82 9.44
CA GLU A 178 20.14 3.10 8.72
C GLU A 178 20.42 2.88 7.22
N ARG A 179 21.28 1.91 6.87
CA ARG A 179 21.50 1.52 5.47
C ARG A 179 20.23 0.99 4.82
N TRP A 180 19.50 0.09 5.46
CA TRP A 180 18.26 -0.46 4.94
C TRP A 180 17.18 0.61 4.74
N LEU A 181 17.09 1.58 5.66
CA LEU A 181 16.17 2.70 5.49
C LEU A 181 16.55 3.56 4.28
N THR A 182 17.84 3.85 4.11
CA THR A 182 18.32 4.61 2.95
C THR A 182 18.00 3.86 1.64
N GLU A 183 18.34 2.56 1.58
CA GLU A 183 18.03 1.71 0.42
C GLU A 183 16.52 1.66 0.11
N ALA A 184 15.68 1.63 1.13
CA ALA A 184 14.22 1.64 0.95
C ALA A 184 13.71 2.97 0.38
N LEU A 185 14.20 4.10 0.89
CA LEU A 185 13.86 5.43 0.37
C LEU A 185 14.31 5.59 -1.09
N ASP A 186 15.52 5.12 -1.41
CA ASP A 186 16.04 5.12 -2.78
C ASP A 186 15.22 4.20 -3.71
N ALA A 187 14.64 3.12 -3.18
CA ALA A 187 13.76 2.22 -3.90
C ALA A 187 12.32 2.74 -4.07
N GLY A 188 11.96 3.88 -3.48
CA GLY A 188 10.65 4.53 -3.62
C GLY A 188 9.69 4.33 -2.44
N PHE A 189 10.15 3.82 -1.31
CA PHE A 189 9.34 3.85 -0.09
C PHE A 189 9.08 5.29 0.34
N VAL A 190 7.88 5.55 0.85
CA VAL A 190 7.45 6.92 1.22
C VAL A 190 7.97 7.38 2.58
N GLY A 191 8.63 6.51 3.32
CA GLY A 191 9.21 6.83 4.62
C GLY A 191 9.37 5.61 5.52
N MET A 192 9.50 5.86 6.81
CA MET A 192 9.54 4.86 7.86
C MET A 192 8.33 5.02 8.76
N SER A 193 7.75 3.90 9.19
CA SER A 193 6.75 3.90 10.26
C SER A 193 7.28 3.21 11.51
N SER A 194 6.81 3.66 12.67
CA SER A 194 7.10 3.02 13.95
C SER A 194 5.88 3.11 14.86
N GLN A 195 5.75 2.11 15.72
CA GLN A 195 4.79 2.14 16.81
C GLN A 195 5.54 1.90 18.11
N GLN A 196 5.27 2.71 19.11
CA GLN A 196 5.75 2.52 20.46
C GLN A 196 4.54 2.11 21.30
N LEU A 197 4.58 0.91 21.86
CA LEU A 197 3.58 0.38 22.79
C LEU A 197 4.07 0.57 24.23
#